data_121be63068d40a8924224d6875bc8d05
#
_entry.id   121be63068d40a8924224d6875bc8d05
#
_cell.length_a   1.000
_cell.length_b   1.000
_cell.length_c   1.000
_cell.angle_alpha   90.00
_cell.angle_beta   90.00
_cell.angle_gamma   90.00
#
_symmetry.space_group_name_H-M   'P 1'
#
loop_
_entity.id
_entity.type
_entity.pdbx_description
1 polymer ?
#
loop_
_entity_poly.entity_id
_entity_poly.type
_entity_poly.pdbx_seq_one_letter_code
_entity_poly.pdbx_strand_id
1 'polypeptide(L)'
;MKKEAKICLNAMVGNEEHCIERMLKSCYEYIDYWVIQCNGNDKTQSIIEDFFKDKDIPGFTYNHEWDYPGINRDHTLQTALNAEHGCDWILRMDADEQLEVDDDFDWSPINDTNFECFNITARSAGSIYYRTWFWNAKLAWYFEHDRRHETVHLRGGAQHNAFNLAPGFRHVITNDGVTWEDPNKFLVDAVELEKTQVAGGKLLEDPYHFWYIGKSYYDAVNLGDYPLGMTHTKEYARRSIFYFENYLDRVHNYKNIEEPFVNEMIYMSLYCIGEMYRKSKEFEKAISFFVEAEDWCPRRNESIVGLAECYNELGDYETMKMQTERLVDPQRTIPFPELYFLVNTNFYIDSGGYGKYLHSIACKNS
;
A
#
# COMPACT_ATOMS: atom_id res chain seq x y z
N MET A 1 9.20 -24.09 13.73
CA MET A 1 10.23 -23.86 14.80
C MET A 1 9.69 -22.81 15.75
N LYS A 2 10.15 -22.70 17.00
CA LYS A 2 9.73 -21.63 17.92
C LYS A 2 10.49 -20.34 17.64
N LYS A 3 9.91 -19.20 18.01
CA LYS A 3 10.55 -17.89 17.97
C LYS A 3 11.73 -17.85 18.95
N GLU A 4 12.91 -17.49 18.48
CA GLU A 4 14.15 -17.31 19.26
C GLU A 4 14.70 -15.89 19.10
N ALA A 5 14.59 -15.30 17.91
CA ALA A 5 15.02 -13.96 17.63
C ALA A 5 14.18 -12.91 18.41
N LYS A 6 14.84 -11.87 18.87
CA LYS A 6 14.22 -10.77 19.63
C LYS A 6 13.74 -9.68 18.70
N ILE A 7 12.53 -9.18 18.94
CA ILE A 7 11.84 -8.21 18.10
C ILE A 7 11.52 -6.95 18.90
N CYS A 8 11.90 -5.79 18.37
CA CYS A 8 11.51 -4.48 18.88
C CYS A 8 10.33 -3.94 18.05
N LEU A 9 9.21 -3.66 18.68
CA LEU A 9 8.12 -2.90 18.07
C LEU A 9 8.53 -1.43 17.90
N ASN A 10 8.36 -0.89 16.71
CA ASN A 10 8.56 0.51 16.41
C ASN A 10 7.29 1.12 15.80
N ALA A 11 6.77 2.16 16.39
CA ALA A 11 5.56 2.84 15.92
C ALA A 11 5.66 4.36 16.08
N MET A 12 4.95 5.07 15.23
CA MET A 12 4.71 6.50 15.32
C MET A 12 3.20 6.72 15.35
N VAL A 13 2.69 7.29 16.42
CA VAL A 13 1.25 7.41 16.67
C VAL A 13 0.88 8.82 17.15
N GLY A 14 -0.37 9.24 16.91
CA GLY A 14 -0.88 10.51 17.39
C GLY A 14 -2.39 10.58 17.31
N ASN A 15 -3.07 10.77 18.48
CA ASN A 15 -4.53 10.80 18.58
C ASN A 15 -5.23 9.49 18.13
N GLU A 16 -4.67 8.35 18.52
CA GLU A 16 -5.11 7.01 18.14
C GLU A 16 -5.76 6.23 19.31
N GLU A 17 -6.33 6.94 20.31
CA GLU A 17 -6.88 6.32 21.53
C GLU A 17 -7.94 5.26 21.25
N HIS A 18 -8.61 5.33 20.08
CA HIS A 18 -9.68 4.43 19.69
C HIS A 18 -9.19 3.10 19.10
N CYS A 19 -7.96 3.02 18.59
CA CYS A 19 -7.45 1.82 17.91
C CYS A 19 -6.12 1.28 18.46
N ILE A 20 -5.31 2.10 19.14
CA ILE A 20 -3.97 1.73 19.59
C ILE A 20 -3.94 0.46 20.46
N GLU A 21 -4.88 0.28 21.37
CA GLU A 21 -4.92 -0.91 22.24
C GLU A 21 -5.11 -2.20 21.44
N ARG A 22 -5.86 -2.14 20.33
CA ARG A 22 -6.07 -3.26 19.41
C ARG A 22 -4.76 -3.67 18.75
N MET A 23 -3.97 -2.70 18.26
CA MET A 23 -2.65 -2.93 17.70
C MET A 23 -1.73 -3.60 18.72
N LEU A 24 -1.64 -3.06 19.94
CA LEU A 24 -0.79 -3.61 20.99
C LEU A 24 -1.19 -5.04 21.36
N LYS A 25 -2.48 -5.33 21.50
CA LYS A 25 -3.01 -6.69 21.78
C LYS A 25 -2.64 -7.70 20.69
N SER A 26 -2.53 -7.28 19.46
CA SER A 26 -2.21 -8.17 18.35
C SER A 26 -0.73 -8.56 18.27
N CYS A 27 0.18 -7.75 18.81
CA CYS A 27 1.61 -7.96 18.63
C CYS A 27 2.41 -8.25 19.91
N TYR A 28 1.86 -7.97 21.12
CA TYR A 28 2.66 -8.00 22.36
C TYR A 28 3.28 -9.38 22.67
N GLU A 29 2.65 -10.48 22.28
CA GLU A 29 3.19 -11.84 22.50
C GLU A 29 4.41 -12.15 21.61
N TYR A 30 4.64 -11.36 20.58
CA TYR A 30 5.69 -11.57 19.59
C TYR A 30 6.86 -10.62 19.73
N ILE A 31 6.76 -9.57 20.59
CA ILE A 31 7.79 -8.56 20.78
C ILE A 31 8.52 -8.74 22.10
N ASP A 32 9.76 -8.26 22.17
CA ASP A 32 10.64 -8.31 23.33
C ASP A 32 11.01 -6.93 23.84
N TYR A 33 10.75 -5.89 23.04
CA TYR A 33 10.97 -4.48 23.36
C TYR A 33 10.02 -3.60 22.54
N TRP A 34 9.82 -2.36 22.96
CA TRP A 34 9.01 -1.40 22.21
C TRP A 34 9.52 0.03 22.33
N VAL A 35 9.48 0.77 21.20
CA VAL A 35 9.81 2.20 21.09
C VAL A 35 8.73 2.87 20.27
N ILE A 36 7.93 3.74 20.92
CA ILE A 36 6.77 4.36 20.30
C ILE A 36 6.84 5.89 20.44
N GLN A 37 6.88 6.59 19.31
CA GLN A 37 6.75 8.04 19.26
C GLN A 37 5.28 8.42 19.38
N CYS A 38 4.93 9.26 20.35
CA CYS A 38 3.56 9.74 20.59
C CYS A 38 3.51 11.25 20.35
N ASN A 39 2.82 11.68 19.30
CA ASN A 39 2.71 13.11 18.93
C ASN A 39 1.32 13.70 19.15
N GLY A 40 0.39 12.94 19.72
CA GLY A 40 -0.97 13.36 20.01
C GLY A 40 -1.13 14.07 21.36
N ASN A 41 -2.32 14.55 21.62
CA ASN A 41 -2.73 15.18 22.88
C ASN A 41 -3.95 14.51 23.54
N ASP A 42 -4.34 13.34 23.03
CA ASP A 42 -5.36 12.47 23.58
C ASP A 42 -4.79 11.45 24.58
N LYS A 43 -5.48 10.36 24.86
CA LYS A 43 -5.05 9.33 25.81
C LYS A 43 -4.12 8.26 25.20
N THR A 44 -3.74 8.36 23.93
CA THR A 44 -2.94 7.35 23.23
C THR A 44 -1.71 6.96 24.03
N GLN A 45 -0.91 7.95 24.49
CA GLN A 45 0.31 7.67 25.25
C GLN A 45 0.00 6.93 26.56
N SER A 46 -0.99 7.39 27.33
CA SER A 46 -1.34 6.75 28.62
C SER A 46 -1.85 5.33 28.41
N ILE A 47 -2.61 5.05 27.32
CA ILE A 47 -3.06 3.69 26.99
C ILE A 47 -1.87 2.78 26.73
N ILE A 48 -0.86 3.23 26.00
CA ILE A 48 0.35 2.45 25.72
C ILE A 48 1.11 2.13 27.01
N GLU A 49 1.36 3.13 27.83
CA GLU A 49 2.10 3.00 29.09
C GLU A 49 1.36 2.07 30.08
N ASP A 50 0.05 2.23 30.24
CA ASP A 50 -0.77 1.37 31.09
C ASP A 50 -0.86 -0.08 30.52
N PHE A 51 -0.88 -0.24 29.20
CA PHE A 51 -0.91 -1.57 28.56
C PHE A 51 0.35 -2.38 28.87
N PHE A 52 1.52 -1.78 28.86
CA PHE A 52 2.79 -2.47 29.11
C PHE A 52 3.18 -2.54 30.59
N LYS A 53 2.53 -1.79 31.47
CA LYS A 53 2.87 -1.68 32.90
C LYS A 53 2.94 -3.03 33.62
N ASP A 54 2.01 -3.93 33.33
CA ASP A 54 1.92 -5.26 33.96
C ASP A 54 2.47 -6.39 33.06
N LYS A 55 3.15 -6.02 31.98
CA LYS A 55 3.80 -6.95 31.05
C LYS A 55 5.32 -6.82 31.22
N ASP A 56 5.98 -7.94 31.35
CA ASP A 56 7.45 -7.98 31.45
C ASP A 56 8.13 -7.75 30.09
N ILE A 57 7.70 -6.66 29.41
CA ILE A 57 8.24 -6.23 28.11
C ILE A 57 8.72 -4.79 28.25
N PRO A 58 10.04 -4.56 28.31
CA PRO A 58 10.60 -3.22 28.46
C PRO A 58 10.41 -2.39 27.19
N GLY A 59 10.33 -1.07 27.38
CA GLY A 59 10.22 -0.12 26.27
C GLY A 59 9.85 1.26 26.80
N PHE A 60 9.62 2.21 25.91
CA PHE A 60 9.24 3.57 26.28
C PHE A 60 8.47 4.29 25.18
N THR A 61 7.64 5.23 25.62
CA THR A 61 7.08 6.28 24.76
C THR A 61 7.96 7.52 24.84
N TYR A 62 7.93 8.33 23.80
CA TYR A 62 8.55 9.64 23.77
C TYR A 62 7.82 10.57 22.82
N ASN A 63 7.97 11.88 23.00
CA ASN A 63 7.47 12.91 22.10
C ASN A 63 8.60 13.50 21.28
N HIS A 64 8.33 13.85 20.02
CA HIS A 64 9.21 14.58 19.14
C HIS A 64 8.42 15.67 18.43
N GLU A 65 9.01 16.85 18.26
CA GLU A 65 8.35 17.91 17.50
C GLU A 65 8.02 17.42 16.10
N TRP A 66 6.76 17.63 15.71
CA TRP A 66 6.31 17.18 14.41
C TRP A 66 6.91 18.05 13.31
N ASP A 67 7.56 17.41 12.37
CA ASP A 67 8.04 18.01 11.13
C ASP A 67 7.33 17.33 9.93
N TYR A 68 8.07 16.94 8.94
CA TYR A 68 7.57 16.22 7.79
C TYR A 68 7.47 14.69 8.06
N PRO A 69 6.49 13.96 7.48
CA PRO A 69 6.33 12.53 7.75
C PRO A 69 7.62 11.71 7.64
N GLY A 70 8.40 11.87 6.57
CA GLY A 70 9.66 11.13 6.38
C GLY A 70 10.70 11.43 7.47
N ILE A 71 10.79 12.67 7.93
CA ILE A 71 11.70 13.08 9.02
C ILE A 71 11.28 12.40 10.32
N ASN A 72 9.98 12.43 10.64
CA ASN A 72 9.48 11.81 11.87
C ASN A 72 9.60 10.28 11.82
N ARG A 73 9.37 9.66 10.67
CA ARG A 73 9.57 8.21 10.50
C ARG A 73 11.03 7.81 10.65
N ASP A 74 11.96 8.58 10.06
CA ASP A 74 13.39 8.32 10.25
C ASP A 74 13.79 8.53 11.72
N HIS A 75 13.33 9.61 12.35
CA HIS A 75 13.60 9.85 13.76
C HIS A 75 13.12 8.68 14.65
N THR A 76 11.92 8.17 14.39
CA THR A 76 11.36 7.04 15.14
C THR A 76 12.19 5.77 14.94
N LEU A 77 12.59 5.48 13.70
CA LEU A 77 13.46 4.34 13.39
C LEU A 77 14.84 4.49 14.04
N GLN A 78 15.48 5.67 13.91
CA GLN A 78 16.80 5.91 14.53
C GLN A 78 16.73 5.79 16.04
N THR A 79 15.64 6.26 16.68
CA THR A 79 15.44 6.10 18.13
C THR A 79 15.38 4.63 18.52
N ALA A 80 14.67 3.81 17.76
CA ALA A 80 14.62 2.36 17.98
C ALA A 80 15.99 1.70 17.74
N LEU A 81 16.67 2.00 16.63
CA LEU A 81 17.98 1.41 16.30
C LEU A 81 19.06 1.77 17.33
N ASN A 82 18.99 2.94 17.96
CA ASN A 82 19.96 3.41 18.94
C ASN A 82 19.61 3.02 20.38
N ALA A 83 18.43 2.48 20.64
CA ALA A 83 18.05 2.02 21.96
C ALA A 83 18.80 0.72 22.32
N GLU A 84 19.31 0.64 23.57
CA GLU A 84 20.09 -0.52 24.05
C GLU A 84 19.17 -1.71 24.41
N HIS A 85 18.38 -2.22 23.44
CA HIS A 85 17.40 -3.29 23.67
C HIS A 85 17.90 -4.70 23.34
N GLY A 86 19.01 -4.82 22.60
CA GLY A 86 19.57 -6.12 22.20
C GLY A 86 18.63 -6.97 21.31
N CYS A 87 17.67 -6.35 20.63
CA CYS A 87 16.82 -7.04 19.66
C CYS A 87 17.56 -7.28 18.34
N ASP A 88 17.15 -8.32 17.63
CA ASP A 88 17.69 -8.67 16.32
C ASP A 88 16.93 -7.93 15.21
N TRP A 89 15.66 -7.61 15.45
CA TRP A 89 14.75 -7.07 14.45
C TRP A 89 13.97 -5.86 14.95
N ILE A 90 13.69 -4.93 14.05
CA ILE A 90 12.73 -3.85 14.23
C ILE A 90 11.47 -4.19 13.41
N LEU A 91 10.35 -4.39 14.07
CA LEU A 91 9.04 -4.55 13.44
C LEU A 91 8.29 -3.22 13.52
N ARG A 92 7.97 -2.64 12.37
CA ARG A 92 7.18 -1.42 12.31
C ARG A 92 5.69 -1.75 12.20
N MET A 93 4.88 -0.98 12.93
CA MET A 93 3.41 -1.00 12.81
C MET A 93 2.85 0.43 12.90
N ASP A 94 1.77 0.69 12.19
CA ASP A 94 0.93 1.87 12.41
C ASP A 94 -0.22 1.53 13.37
N ALA A 95 -0.85 2.52 14.01
CA ALA A 95 -1.83 2.29 15.08
C ALA A 95 -3.10 1.56 14.62
N ASP A 96 -3.48 1.73 13.36
CA ASP A 96 -4.63 1.09 12.72
C ASP A 96 -4.31 -0.28 12.09
N GLU A 97 -3.23 -0.92 12.54
CA GLU A 97 -2.81 -2.24 12.07
C GLU A 97 -2.91 -3.30 13.16
N GLN A 98 -3.07 -4.53 12.75
CA GLN A 98 -2.97 -5.70 13.60
C GLN A 98 -1.97 -6.69 13.02
N LEU A 99 -1.14 -7.28 13.86
CA LEU A 99 -0.30 -8.39 13.49
C LEU A 99 -1.09 -9.70 13.64
N GLU A 100 -1.18 -10.46 12.56
CA GLU A 100 -1.70 -11.82 12.59
C GLU A 100 -0.57 -12.80 12.32
N VAL A 101 -0.42 -13.78 13.19
CA VAL A 101 0.55 -14.88 13.03
C VAL A 101 -0.20 -16.20 13.14
N ASP A 102 -0.11 -17.02 12.11
CA ASP A 102 -0.77 -18.33 12.11
C ASP A 102 -0.11 -19.27 13.14
N ASP A 103 -0.89 -20.14 13.77
CA ASP A 103 -0.40 -21.05 14.84
C ASP A 103 0.73 -21.96 14.38
N ASP A 104 0.78 -22.30 13.11
CA ASP A 104 1.77 -23.16 12.47
C ASP A 104 2.88 -22.39 11.73
N PHE A 105 2.97 -21.07 11.94
CA PHE A 105 3.98 -20.23 11.29
C PHE A 105 5.41 -20.74 11.59
N ASP A 106 6.21 -20.89 10.54
CA ASP A 106 7.61 -21.27 10.67
C ASP A 106 8.50 -20.06 10.98
N TRP A 107 9.01 -20.00 12.20
CA TRP A 107 9.89 -18.93 12.69
C TRP A 107 11.34 -19.05 12.20
N SER A 108 11.70 -20.12 11.45
CA SER A 108 13.08 -20.34 11.00
C SER A 108 13.67 -19.14 10.25
N PRO A 109 12.96 -18.46 9.32
CA PRO A 109 13.51 -17.31 8.63
C PRO A 109 13.80 -16.13 9.58
N ILE A 110 12.91 -15.87 10.54
CA ILE A 110 13.08 -14.76 11.50
C ILE A 110 14.22 -15.06 12.50
N ASN A 111 14.43 -16.33 12.83
CA ASN A 111 15.55 -16.74 13.69
C ASN A 111 16.90 -16.65 12.97
N ASP A 112 16.92 -16.59 11.63
CA ASP A 112 18.15 -16.40 10.86
C ASP A 112 18.47 -14.90 10.70
N THR A 113 19.34 -14.40 11.57
CA THR A 113 19.75 -12.99 11.58
C THR A 113 20.73 -12.60 10.46
N ASN A 114 20.99 -13.46 9.49
CA ASN A 114 21.76 -13.13 8.28
C ASN A 114 20.94 -12.41 7.22
N PHE A 115 19.61 -12.45 7.30
CA PHE A 115 18.77 -11.64 6.43
C PHE A 115 18.89 -10.15 6.76
N GLU A 116 18.75 -9.28 5.75
CA GLU A 116 18.78 -7.83 5.93
C GLU A 116 17.40 -7.32 6.35
N CYS A 117 16.35 -7.79 5.70
CA CYS A 117 14.97 -7.41 6.00
C CYS A 117 13.99 -8.46 5.49
N PHE A 118 12.74 -8.32 5.94
CA PHE A 118 11.62 -9.11 5.46
C PHE A 118 10.54 -8.24 4.83
N ASN A 119 10.00 -8.73 3.72
CA ASN A 119 8.72 -8.28 3.22
C ASN A 119 7.61 -9.02 3.96
N ILE A 120 6.73 -8.27 4.58
CA ILE A 120 5.54 -8.78 5.28
C ILE A 120 4.33 -8.58 4.39
N THR A 121 3.46 -9.57 4.34
CA THR A 121 2.15 -9.40 3.71
C THR A 121 1.34 -8.36 4.45
N ALA A 122 0.85 -7.33 3.74
CA ALA A 122 -0.12 -6.36 4.24
C ALA A 122 -1.48 -6.63 3.58
N ARG A 123 -2.52 -6.72 4.38
CA ARG A 123 -3.90 -6.93 3.95
C ARG A 123 -4.75 -5.75 4.37
N SER A 124 -5.36 -5.08 3.42
CA SER A 124 -6.38 -4.05 3.63
C SER A 124 -7.68 -4.49 2.95
N ALA A 125 -8.81 -3.85 3.25
CA ALA A 125 -10.16 -4.24 2.80
C ALA A 125 -10.29 -4.58 1.30
N GLY A 126 -9.44 -4.02 0.45
CA GLY A 126 -9.47 -4.25 -1.00
C GLY A 126 -8.14 -4.68 -1.60
N SER A 127 -7.07 -4.88 -0.81
CA SER A 127 -5.73 -5.08 -1.35
C SER A 127 -4.89 -6.02 -0.49
N ILE A 128 -4.03 -6.79 -1.15
CA ILE A 128 -2.96 -7.56 -0.50
C ILE A 128 -1.67 -7.21 -1.23
N TYR A 129 -0.63 -6.86 -0.48
CA TYR A 129 0.67 -6.50 -1.02
C TYR A 129 1.78 -6.77 -0.03
N TYR A 130 3.04 -6.74 -0.48
CA TYR A 130 4.19 -6.84 0.38
C TYR A 130 4.67 -5.46 0.83
N ARG A 131 5.12 -5.38 2.10
CA ARG A 131 5.79 -4.21 2.67
C ARG A 131 7.08 -4.61 3.35
N THR A 132 8.16 -3.85 3.14
CA THR A 132 9.44 -4.02 3.80
C THR A 132 9.41 -3.28 5.14
N TRP A 133 8.72 -3.84 6.14
CA TRP A 133 8.52 -3.21 7.45
C TRP A 133 9.08 -4.05 8.62
N PHE A 134 10.03 -4.91 8.32
CA PHE A 134 10.69 -5.75 9.29
C PHE A 134 12.19 -5.80 8.99
N TRP A 135 13.00 -5.10 9.77
CA TRP A 135 14.38 -4.80 9.46
C TRP A 135 15.35 -5.37 10.48
N ASN A 136 16.52 -5.82 10.04
CA ASN A 136 17.61 -6.24 10.89
C ASN A 136 18.13 -5.03 11.70
N ALA A 137 18.01 -5.11 13.02
CA ALA A 137 18.36 -4.03 13.94
C ALA A 137 19.87 -3.68 13.98
N LYS A 138 20.73 -4.54 13.40
CA LYS A 138 22.19 -4.33 13.36
C LYS A 138 22.65 -3.54 12.14
N LEU A 139 21.72 -3.23 11.21
CA LEU A 139 22.02 -2.51 9.97
C LEU A 139 21.58 -1.06 10.06
N ALA A 140 22.24 -0.20 9.29
CA ALA A 140 22.02 1.23 9.32
C ALA A 140 20.89 1.65 8.36
N TRP A 141 19.66 1.38 8.74
CA TRP A 141 18.47 1.79 8.00
C TRP A 141 18.17 3.29 8.18
N TYR A 142 17.52 3.88 7.17
CA TYR A 142 17.00 5.24 7.25
C TYR A 142 15.82 5.42 6.31
N PHE A 143 14.91 6.37 6.63
CA PHE A 143 13.86 6.82 5.70
C PHE A 143 14.33 8.04 4.92
N GLU A 144 13.88 8.16 3.67
CA GLU A 144 14.01 9.43 2.94
C GLU A 144 13.16 10.51 3.58
N HIS A 145 13.71 11.74 3.64
CA HIS A 145 13.08 12.85 4.36
C HIS A 145 12.20 13.73 3.46
N ASP A 146 12.35 13.64 2.18
CA ASP A 146 11.91 14.64 1.23
C ASP A 146 10.60 14.29 0.52
N ARG A 147 9.93 13.19 0.88
CA ARG A 147 8.64 12.82 0.28
C ARG A 147 7.65 12.19 1.27
N ARG A 148 6.38 12.27 0.90
CA ARG A 148 5.32 11.41 1.43
C ARG A 148 5.38 10.05 0.71
N HIS A 149 4.96 8.97 1.36
CA HIS A 149 5.23 7.60 0.94
C HIS A 149 6.72 7.25 1.01
N GLU A 150 7.26 7.47 2.17
CA GLU A 150 8.67 7.35 2.51
C GLU A 150 9.17 5.93 2.27
N THR A 151 10.30 5.83 1.57
CA THR A 151 10.97 4.56 1.34
C THR A 151 12.10 4.39 2.35
N VAL A 152 12.23 3.17 2.87
CA VAL A 152 13.35 2.81 3.74
C VAL A 152 14.54 2.36 2.89
N HIS A 153 15.73 2.78 3.28
CA HIS A 153 16.98 2.47 2.61
C HIS A 153 18.04 1.99 3.59
N LEU A 154 19.02 1.25 3.07
CA LEU A 154 20.21 0.88 3.80
C LEU A 154 21.34 1.88 3.50
N ARG A 155 21.98 2.45 4.54
CA ARG A 155 23.12 3.36 4.37
C ARG A 155 24.28 2.65 3.68
N GLY A 156 24.96 3.34 2.77
CA GLY A 156 26.05 2.77 1.98
C GLY A 156 25.67 2.46 0.53
N GLY A 157 24.42 2.72 0.15
CA GLY A 157 23.96 2.64 -1.26
C GLY A 157 23.80 1.21 -1.78
N ALA A 158 23.87 0.20 -0.90
CA ALA A 158 23.55 -1.17 -1.26
C ALA A 158 22.03 -1.33 -1.44
N GLN A 159 21.63 -1.96 -2.53
CA GLN A 159 20.26 -2.42 -2.68
C GLN A 159 20.04 -3.55 -1.68
N HIS A 160 19.08 -3.42 -0.78
CA HIS A 160 18.80 -4.45 0.22
C HIS A 160 18.06 -5.63 -0.40
N ASN A 161 18.42 -6.82 0.04
CA ASN A 161 17.74 -8.06 -0.32
C ASN A 161 16.66 -8.36 0.73
N ALA A 162 15.41 -8.17 0.35
CA ALA A 162 14.28 -8.52 1.19
C ALA A 162 13.87 -9.97 0.98
N PHE A 163 13.70 -10.71 2.07
CA PHE A 163 13.10 -12.04 2.04
C PHE A 163 11.58 -11.93 2.25
N ASN A 164 10.82 -12.57 1.38
CA ASN A 164 9.35 -12.59 1.52
C ASN A 164 8.95 -13.61 2.58
N LEU A 165 8.41 -13.13 3.70
CA LEU A 165 7.83 -14.02 4.70
C LEU A 165 6.58 -14.70 4.16
N ALA A 166 6.37 -15.95 4.62
CA ALA A 166 5.14 -16.68 4.32
C ALA A 166 3.89 -15.88 4.75
N PRO A 167 2.76 -15.99 4.04
CA PRO A 167 1.55 -15.24 4.34
C PRO A 167 1.00 -15.42 5.75
N GLY A 168 1.45 -16.44 6.48
CA GLY A 168 1.11 -16.68 7.88
C GLY A 168 1.66 -15.66 8.88
N PHE A 169 2.51 -14.72 8.45
CA PHE A 169 2.94 -13.54 9.24
C PHE A 169 2.55 -12.29 8.45
N ARG A 170 1.52 -11.59 8.90
CA ARG A 170 0.93 -10.51 8.11
C ARG A 170 0.42 -9.35 8.95
N HIS A 171 0.40 -8.18 8.36
CA HIS A 171 -0.30 -7.01 8.88
C HIS A 171 -1.72 -6.95 8.29
N VAL A 172 -2.71 -6.75 9.14
CA VAL A 172 -4.09 -6.45 8.76
C VAL A 172 -4.37 -4.99 9.05
N ILE A 173 -4.68 -4.22 8.02
CA ILE A 173 -4.90 -2.77 8.08
C ILE A 173 -6.41 -2.54 8.15
N THR A 174 -6.88 -1.88 9.19
CA THR A 174 -8.31 -1.62 9.40
C THR A 174 -8.78 -0.31 8.78
N ASN A 175 -7.87 0.58 8.41
CA ASN A 175 -8.15 1.89 7.82
C ASN A 175 -9.05 2.77 8.70
N ASP A 176 -8.91 2.68 10.01
CA ASP A 176 -9.65 3.47 10.97
C ASP A 176 -8.75 4.37 11.84
N GLY A 177 -7.50 4.57 11.46
CA GLY A 177 -6.61 5.56 12.07
C GLY A 177 -7.08 6.99 11.80
N VAL A 178 -6.65 7.95 12.62
CA VAL A 178 -7.11 9.36 12.57
C VAL A 178 -6.97 10.00 11.20
N THR A 179 -5.98 9.61 10.41
CA THR A 179 -5.80 10.13 9.05
C THR A 179 -6.89 9.69 8.08
N TRP A 180 -7.64 8.63 8.38
CA TRP A 180 -8.75 8.16 7.56
C TRP A 180 -10.06 8.91 7.84
N GLU A 181 -10.12 9.67 8.93
CA GLU A 181 -11.26 10.53 9.23
C GLU A 181 -11.30 11.80 8.37
N ASP A 182 -10.15 12.21 7.79
CA ASP A 182 -10.11 13.36 6.87
C ASP A 182 -10.62 12.94 5.48
N PRO A 183 -11.79 13.41 5.06
CA PRO A 183 -12.31 13.12 3.73
C PRO A 183 -11.40 13.64 2.62
N ASN A 184 -10.53 14.62 2.89
CA ASN A 184 -9.60 15.21 1.94
C ASN A 184 -8.22 14.53 1.93
N LYS A 185 -8.01 13.46 2.69
CA LYS A 185 -6.72 12.78 2.84
C LYS A 185 -5.96 12.62 1.53
N PHE A 186 -6.59 12.00 0.54
CA PHE A 186 -5.92 11.71 -0.74
C PHE A 186 -5.63 12.97 -1.56
N LEU A 187 -6.49 13.96 -1.48
CA LEU A 187 -6.26 15.24 -2.15
C LEU A 187 -5.12 16.02 -1.48
N VAL A 188 -5.08 16.02 -0.15
CA VAL A 188 -3.97 16.61 0.63
C VAL A 188 -2.66 15.91 0.26
N ASP A 189 -2.65 14.58 0.20
CA ASP A 189 -1.48 13.80 -0.21
C ASP A 189 -1.01 14.19 -1.62
N ALA A 190 -1.93 14.28 -2.59
CA ALA A 190 -1.60 14.66 -3.95
C ALA A 190 -0.99 16.07 -4.04
N VAL A 191 -1.61 17.04 -3.37
CA VAL A 191 -1.16 18.44 -3.39
C VAL A 191 0.21 18.61 -2.72
N GLU A 192 0.47 17.90 -1.64
CA GLU A 192 1.77 17.95 -0.97
C GLU A 192 2.88 17.30 -1.78
N LEU A 193 2.60 16.17 -2.43
CA LEU A 193 3.54 15.55 -3.36
C LEU A 193 3.83 16.45 -4.58
N GLU A 194 2.82 17.17 -5.11
CA GLU A 194 3.04 18.16 -6.17
C GLU A 194 3.94 19.31 -5.71
N LYS A 195 3.77 19.81 -4.47
CA LYS A 195 4.63 20.87 -3.93
C LYS A 195 6.09 20.44 -3.84
N THR A 196 6.35 19.21 -3.38
CA THR A 196 7.69 18.65 -3.34
C THR A 196 8.29 18.50 -4.74
N GLN A 197 7.49 18.12 -5.72
CA GLN A 197 7.91 18.07 -7.11
C GLN A 197 8.32 19.45 -7.65
N VAL A 198 7.52 20.48 -7.38
CA VAL A 198 7.80 21.86 -7.83
C VAL A 198 9.03 22.43 -7.15
N ALA A 199 9.30 22.05 -5.89
CA ALA A 199 10.50 22.49 -5.17
C ALA A 199 11.81 21.97 -5.79
N GLY A 200 11.73 20.95 -6.65
CA GLY A 200 12.85 20.42 -7.42
C GLY A 200 13.69 19.41 -6.65
N GLY A 201 14.80 19.00 -7.27
CA GLY A 201 15.74 18.05 -6.68
C GLY A 201 15.66 16.65 -7.27
N LYS A 202 16.20 15.65 -6.56
CA LYS A 202 16.26 14.25 -7.03
C LYS A 202 14.90 13.62 -7.34
N LEU A 203 13.84 14.14 -6.73
CA LEU A 203 12.46 13.64 -6.94
C LEU A 203 11.96 13.85 -8.38
N LEU A 204 12.50 14.83 -9.12
CA LEU A 204 12.16 15.01 -10.55
C LEU A 204 12.73 13.89 -11.43
N GLU A 205 13.72 13.16 -10.95
CA GLU A 205 14.36 12.05 -11.67
C GLU A 205 13.75 10.69 -11.29
N ASP A 206 13.04 10.61 -10.15
CA ASP A 206 12.40 9.39 -9.66
C ASP A 206 11.03 9.20 -10.33
N PRO A 207 10.85 8.19 -11.22
CA PRO A 207 9.57 7.93 -11.85
C PRO A 207 8.47 7.58 -10.82
N TYR A 208 8.81 6.94 -9.71
CA TYR A 208 7.85 6.54 -8.69
C TYR A 208 7.18 7.74 -8.00
N HIS A 209 7.85 8.89 -7.93
CA HIS A 209 7.24 10.10 -7.40
C HIS A 209 6.01 10.53 -8.23
N PHE A 210 6.12 10.47 -9.56
CA PHE A 210 5.00 10.73 -10.47
C PHE A 210 3.88 9.71 -10.28
N TRP A 211 4.23 8.45 -10.06
CA TRP A 211 3.26 7.40 -9.80
C TRP A 211 2.45 7.68 -8.53
N TYR A 212 3.10 8.06 -7.43
CA TYR A 212 2.42 8.37 -6.16
C TYR A 212 1.50 9.58 -6.29
N ILE A 213 1.87 10.64 -7.02
CA ILE A 213 0.99 11.78 -7.29
C ILE A 213 -0.23 11.32 -8.09
N GLY A 214 -0.03 10.59 -9.17
CA GLY A 214 -1.08 10.04 -10.02
C GLY A 214 -2.05 9.17 -9.21
N LYS A 215 -1.51 8.30 -8.35
CA LYS A 215 -2.30 7.41 -7.49
C LYS A 215 -3.10 8.18 -6.44
N SER A 216 -2.54 9.21 -5.82
CA SER A 216 -3.24 10.03 -4.84
C SER A 216 -4.42 10.78 -5.47
N TYR A 217 -4.27 11.34 -6.68
CA TYR A 217 -5.40 11.90 -7.41
C TYR A 217 -6.43 10.85 -7.83
N TYR A 218 -5.99 9.65 -8.23
CA TYR A 218 -6.86 8.53 -8.53
C TYR A 218 -7.70 8.15 -7.30
N ASP A 219 -7.08 8.04 -6.13
CA ASP A 219 -7.76 7.71 -4.89
C ASP A 219 -8.71 8.82 -4.45
N ALA A 220 -8.33 10.10 -4.64
CA ALA A 220 -9.22 11.21 -4.38
C ALA A 220 -10.51 11.14 -5.23
N VAL A 221 -10.44 10.67 -6.47
CA VAL A 221 -11.61 10.50 -7.35
C VAL A 221 -12.46 9.29 -6.97
N ASN A 222 -11.85 8.20 -6.49
CA ASN A 222 -12.53 6.92 -6.28
C ASN A 222 -12.92 6.64 -4.83
N LEU A 223 -12.14 7.11 -3.86
CA LEU A 223 -12.28 6.80 -2.44
C LEU A 223 -12.59 8.04 -1.58
N GLY A 224 -12.43 9.24 -2.13
CA GLY A 224 -12.77 10.46 -1.43
C GLY A 224 -14.28 10.57 -1.21
N ASP A 225 -14.66 10.82 0.04
CA ASP A 225 -16.07 10.95 0.47
C ASP A 225 -16.67 12.35 0.16
N TYR A 226 -16.01 13.10 -0.73
CA TYR A 226 -16.58 14.40 -1.06
C TYR A 226 -17.65 14.32 -2.13
N PRO A 227 -18.66 15.14 -2.05
CA PRO A 227 -19.53 15.40 -3.19
C PRO A 227 -18.73 16.20 -4.23
N LEU A 228 -17.74 15.57 -4.85
CA LEU A 228 -17.01 16.15 -5.97
C LEU A 228 -18.03 16.43 -7.07
N GLY A 229 -18.33 17.71 -7.31
CA GLY A 229 -19.07 18.06 -8.50
C GLY A 229 -18.34 17.56 -9.74
N MET A 230 -19.06 17.24 -10.81
CA MET A 230 -18.51 16.69 -12.07
C MET A 230 -17.27 17.44 -12.57
N THR A 231 -17.16 18.73 -12.30
CA THR A 231 -16.03 19.58 -12.70
C THR A 231 -14.75 19.20 -11.96
N HIS A 232 -14.82 19.00 -10.65
CA HIS A 232 -13.65 18.61 -9.83
C HIS A 232 -13.21 17.17 -10.14
N THR A 233 -14.17 16.27 -10.32
CA THR A 233 -13.86 14.90 -10.75
C THR A 233 -13.06 14.90 -12.06
N LYS A 234 -13.47 15.70 -13.06
CA LYS A 234 -12.74 15.80 -14.33
C LYS A 234 -11.36 16.43 -14.17
N GLU A 235 -11.22 17.43 -13.30
CA GLU A 235 -9.91 18.06 -13.05
C GLU A 235 -8.94 17.06 -12.41
N TYR A 236 -9.35 16.39 -11.33
CA TYR A 236 -8.48 15.43 -10.64
C TYR A 236 -8.20 14.18 -11.49
N ALA A 237 -9.18 13.75 -12.29
CA ALA A 237 -8.95 12.69 -13.26
C ALA A 237 -7.87 13.08 -14.29
N ARG A 238 -7.91 14.31 -14.83
CA ARG A 238 -6.86 14.81 -15.74
C ARG A 238 -5.49 14.89 -15.09
N ARG A 239 -5.40 15.32 -13.83
CA ARG A 239 -4.14 15.36 -13.07
C ARG A 239 -3.62 13.93 -12.86
N SER A 240 -4.46 13.01 -12.44
CA SER A 240 -4.10 11.60 -12.30
C SER A 240 -3.51 11.04 -13.60
N ILE A 241 -4.23 11.23 -14.72
CA ILE A 241 -3.78 10.80 -16.05
C ILE A 241 -2.40 11.41 -16.37
N PHE A 242 -2.26 12.73 -16.23
CA PHE A 242 -1.02 13.44 -16.52
C PHE A 242 0.18 12.85 -15.76
N TYR A 243 0.01 12.56 -14.47
CA TYR A 243 1.10 12.02 -13.66
C TYR A 243 1.41 10.56 -13.97
N PHE A 244 0.41 9.74 -14.26
CA PHE A 244 0.66 8.36 -14.71
C PHE A 244 1.33 8.30 -16.08
N GLU A 245 0.94 9.15 -17.04
CA GLU A 245 1.62 9.26 -18.34
C GLU A 245 3.09 9.67 -18.16
N ASN A 246 3.36 10.64 -17.27
CA ASN A 246 4.73 11.02 -16.94
C ASN A 246 5.53 9.91 -16.25
N TYR A 247 4.89 9.07 -15.44
CA TYR A 247 5.51 7.85 -14.91
C TYR A 247 5.86 6.88 -16.03
N LEU A 248 4.92 6.58 -16.90
CA LEU A 248 5.10 5.64 -18.02
C LEU A 248 6.24 6.08 -18.95
N ASP A 249 6.30 7.37 -19.32
CA ASP A 249 7.38 7.93 -20.16
C ASP A 249 8.76 7.75 -19.52
N ARG A 250 8.85 7.81 -18.19
CA ARG A 250 10.14 7.74 -17.48
C ARG A 250 10.55 6.32 -17.16
N VAL A 251 9.60 5.47 -16.78
CA VAL A 251 9.90 4.09 -16.35
C VAL A 251 10.49 3.26 -17.48
N HIS A 252 10.13 3.51 -18.74
CA HIS A 252 10.71 2.84 -19.90
C HIS A 252 12.22 3.08 -20.04
N ASN A 253 12.74 4.16 -19.49
CA ASN A 253 14.18 4.47 -19.46
C ASN A 253 14.88 3.96 -18.17
N TYR A 254 14.12 3.35 -17.26
CA TYR A 254 14.66 2.81 -16.00
C TYR A 254 15.29 1.43 -16.22
N LYS A 255 16.44 1.17 -15.57
CA LYS A 255 17.27 -0.01 -15.82
C LYS A 255 16.61 -1.36 -15.52
N ASN A 256 15.48 -1.38 -14.82
CA ASN A 256 14.86 -2.58 -14.25
C ASN A 256 13.42 -2.82 -14.75
N ILE A 257 13.13 -2.43 -15.99
CA ILE A 257 11.79 -2.57 -16.58
C ILE A 257 11.28 -4.03 -16.63
N GLU A 258 12.20 -4.99 -16.66
CA GLU A 258 11.87 -6.42 -16.68
C GLU A 258 11.51 -6.99 -15.30
N GLU A 259 11.67 -6.22 -14.23
CA GLU A 259 11.27 -6.68 -12.90
C GLU A 259 9.76 -6.83 -12.79
N PRO A 260 9.25 -7.94 -12.24
CA PRO A 260 7.81 -8.19 -12.11
C PRO A 260 7.05 -7.05 -11.42
N PHE A 261 7.66 -6.43 -10.41
CA PHE A 261 7.10 -5.26 -9.71
C PHE A 261 6.88 -4.07 -10.65
N VAL A 262 7.85 -3.75 -11.51
CA VAL A 262 7.75 -2.64 -12.47
C VAL A 262 6.65 -2.92 -13.49
N ASN A 263 6.55 -4.15 -13.98
CA ASN A 263 5.50 -4.56 -14.91
C ASN A 263 4.10 -4.39 -14.28
N GLU A 264 3.94 -4.74 -13.02
CA GLU A 264 2.66 -4.53 -12.33
C GLU A 264 2.35 -3.05 -12.13
N MET A 265 3.34 -2.20 -11.84
CA MET A 265 3.13 -0.77 -11.73
C MET A 265 2.78 -0.12 -13.08
N ILE A 266 3.35 -0.58 -14.19
CA ILE A 266 2.95 -0.16 -15.54
C ILE A 266 1.51 -0.57 -15.80
N TYR A 267 1.16 -1.83 -15.56
CA TYR A 267 -0.21 -2.31 -15.65
C TYR A 267 -1.18 -1.44 -14.85
N MET A 268 -0.85 -1.17 -13.59
CA MET A 268 -1.68 -0.35 -12.71
C MET A 268 -1.85 1.07 -13.23
N SER A 269 -0.80 1.67 -13.76
CA SER A 269 -0.86 3.03 -14.32
C SER A 269 -1.81 3.06 -15.51
N LEU A 270 -1.69 2.12 -16.44
CA LEU A 270 -2.57 2.00 -17.60
C LEU A 270 -4.04 1.75 -17.18
N TYR A 271 -4.24 0.84 -16.22
CA TYR A 271 -5.56 0.57 -15.66
C TYR A 271 -6.17 1.83 -15.01
N CYS A 272 -5.42 2.54 -14.17
CA CYS A 272 -5.89 3.76 -13.52
C CYS A 272 -6.20 4.88 -14.52
N ILE A 273 -5.41 5.05 -15.57
CA ILE A 273 -5.72 5.98 -16.67
C ILE A 273 -7.04 5.59 -17.33
N GLY A 274 -7.24 4.32 -17.65
CA GLY A 274 -8.48 3.79 -18.21
C GLY A 274 -9.68 4.12 -17.31
N GLU A 275 -9.57 3.92 -15.99
CA GLU A 275 -10.62 4.26 -15.02
C GLU A 275 -10.91 5.77 -14.98
N MET A 276 -9.89 6.63 -15.06
CA MET A 276 -10.08 8.08 -15.08
C MET A 276 -10.79 8.53 -16.34
N TYR A 277 -10.49 7.97 -17.50
CA TYR A 277 -11.24 8.22 -18.74
C TYR A 277 -12.68 7.70 -18.65
N ARG A 278 -12.90 6.50 -18.09
CA ARG A 278 -14.23 5.93 -17.88
C ARG A 278 -15.09 6.84 -16.97
N LYS A 279 -14.54 7.28 -15.82
CA LYS A 279 -15.19 8.24 -14.90
C LYS A 279 -15.49 9.58 -15.58
N SER A 280 -14.67 10.00 -16.53
CA SER A 280 -14.86 11.19 -17.34
C SER A 280 -15.84 10.98 -18.50
N LYS A 281 -16.35 9.76 -18.70
CA LYS A 281 -17.23 9.33 -19.80
C LYS A 281 -16.58 9.40 -21.20
N GLU A 282 -15.26 9.23 -21.24
CA GLU A 282 -14.47 9.14 -22.46
C GLU A 282 -14.17 7.66 -22.77
N PHE A 283 -15.24 6.90 -23.09
CA PHE A 283 -15.22 5.43 -23.08
C PHE A 283 -14.28 4.83 -24.13
N GLU A 284 -14.15 5.44 -25.32
CA GLU A 284 -13.24 4.95 -26.36
C GLU A 284 -11.78 5.01 -25.91
N LYS A 285 -11.40 6.09 -25.20
CA LYS A 285 -10.06 6.20 -24.62
C LYS A 285 -9.87 5.20 -23.48
N ALA A 286 -10.87 5.08 -22.61
CA ALA A 286 -10.83 4.11 -21.50
C ALA A 286 -10.58 2.69 -22.03
N ILE A 287 -11.31 2.27 -23.06
CA ILE A 287 -11.16 0.97 -23.71
C ILE A 287 -9.74 0.78 -24.23
N SER A 288 -9.15 1.78 -24.90
CA SER A 288 -7.80 1.70 -25.43
C SER A 288 -6.77 1.43 -24.32
N PHE A 289 -6.86 2.13 -23.17
CA PHE A 289 -5.96 1.93 -22.04
C PHE A 289 -6.19 0.59 -21.31
N PHE A 290 -7.42 0.12 -21.19
CA PHE A 290 -7.69 -1.20 -20.61
C PHE A 290 -7.16 -2.34 -21.49
N VAL A 291 -7.23 -2.21 -22.82
CA VAL A 291 -6.63 -3.18 -23.74
C VAL A 291 -5.11 -3.19 -23.58
N GLU A 292 -4.47 -2.02 -23.55
CA GLU A 292 -3.03 -1.92 -23.35
C GLU A 292 -2.60 -2.48 -21.98
N ALA A 293 -3.36 -2.21 -20.92
CA ALA A 293 -3.11 -2.79 -19.60
C ALA A 293 -3.19 -4.33 -19.65
N GLU A 294 -4.17 -4.90 -20.37
CA GLU A 294 -4.29 -6.35 -20.52
C GLU A 294 -3.08 -6.95 -21.26
N ASP A 295 -2.56 -6.27 -22.28
CA ASP A 295 -1.37 -6.73 -23.01
C ASP A 295 -0.14 -6.82 -22.10
N TRP A 296 -0.01 -5.91 -21.12
CA TRP A 296 1.07 -5.93 -20.13
C TRP A 296 0.92 -7.08 -19.11
N CYS A 297 -0.28 -7.32 -18.61
CA CYS A 297 -0.55 -8.36 -17.61
C CYS A 297 -1.81 -9.15 -17.99
N PRO A 298 -1.72 -10.08 -18.96
CA PRO A 298 -2.89 -10.77 -19.54
C PRO A 298 -3.69 -11.62 -18.55
N ARG A 299 -3.11 -11.98 -17.42
CA ARG A 299 -3.76 -12.80 -16.39
C ARG A 299 -4.55 -11.98 -15.37
N ARG A 300 -4.47 -10.64 -15.39
CA ARG A 300 -5.23 -9.78 -14.48
C ARG A 300 -6.63 -9.51 -14.99
N ASN A 301 -7.57 -9.38 -14.07
CA ASN A 301 -8.99 -9.27 -14.38
C ASN A 301 -9.53 -7.83 -14.33
N GLU A 302 -8.81 -6.92 -13.68
CA GLU A 302 -9.30 -5.56 -13.44
C GLU A 302 -9.56 -4.80 -14.74
N SER A 303 -8.65 -4.92 -15.73
CA SER A 303 -8.81 -4.31 -17.05
C SER A 303 -10.03 -4.88 -17.81
N ILE A 304 -10.29 -6.19 -17.69
CA ILE A 304 -11.46 -6.82 -18.32
C ILE A 304 -12.76 -6.33 -17.66
N VAL A 305 -12.78 -6.12 -16.36
CA VAL A 305 -13.92 -5.50 -15.67
C VAL A 305 -14.15 -4.09 -16.21
N GLY A 306 -13.10 -3.28 -16.33
CA GLY A 306 -13.18 -1.93 -16.90
C GLY A 306 -13.72 -1.92 -18.33
N LEU A 307 -13.27 -2.87 -19.17
CA LEU A 307 -13.81 -3.06 -20.53
C LEU A 307 -15.32 -3.39 -20.51
N ALA A 308 -15.72 -4.37 -19.69
CA ALA A 308 -17.12 -4.76 -19.58
C ALA A 308 -18.01 -3.59 -19.11
N GLU A 309 -17.54 -2.80 -18.16
CA GLU A 309 -18.25 -1.61 -17.70
C GLU A 309 -18.35 -0.53 -18.79
N CYS A 310 -17.29 -0.29 -19.57
CA CYS A 310 -17.35 0.63 -20.71
C CYS A 310 -18.37 0.19 -21.74
N TYR A 311 -18.39 -1.08 -22.13
CA TYR A 311 -19.36 -1.60 -23.09
C TYR A 311 -20.80 -1.60 -22.56
N ASN A 312 -20.99 -1.79 -21.24
CA ASN A 312 -22.30 -1.60 -20.59
C ASN A 312 -22.80 -0.15 -20.74
N GLU A 313 -21.94 0.83 -20.49
CA GLU A 313 -22.29 2.25 -20.63
C GLU A 313 -22.56 2.67 -22.09
N LEU A 314 -21.90 2.03 -23.04
CA LEU A 314 -22.10 2.23 -24.47
C LEU A 314 -23.33 1.47 -25.01
N GLY A 315 -23.92 0.55 -24.22
CA GLY A 315 -25.03 -0.31 -24.64
C GLY A 315 -24.62 -1.43 -25.61
N ASP A 316 -23.32 -1.70 -25.74
CA ASP A 316 -22.79 -2.82 -26.55
C ASP A 316 -22.73 -4.10 -25.70
N TYR A 317 -23.89 -4.69 -25.50
CA TYR A 317 -24.06 -5.89 -24.66
C TYR A 317 -23.45 -7.14 -25.25
N GLU A 318 -23.34 -7.23 -26.57
CA GLU A 318 -22.66 -8.33 -27.26
C GLU A 318 -21.17 -8.37 -26.90
N THR A 319 -20.48 -7.25 -27.06
CA THR A 319 -19.05 -7.15 -26.70
C THR A 319 -18.85 -7.26 -25.18
N MET A 320 -19.75 -6.67 -24.36
CA MET A 320 -19.75 -6.84 -22.91
C MET A 320 -19.81 -8.32 -22.52
N LYS A 321 -20.68 -9.12 -23.18
CA LYS A 321 -20.80 -10.55 -22.92
C LYS A 321 -19.50 -11.29 -23.21
N MET A 322 -18.85 -11.01 -24.33
CA MET A 322 -17.55 -11.59 -24.67
C MET A 322 -16.50 -11.31 -23.60
N GLN A 323 -16.45 -10.07 -23.07
CA GLN A 323 -15.50 -9.73 -21.98
C GLN A 323 -15.85 -10.47 -20.68
N THR A 324 -17.11 -10.49 -20.30
CA THR A 324 -17.54 -11.14 -19.06
C THR A 324 -17.43 -12.66 -19.06
N GLU A 325 -17.53 -13.32 -20.22
CA GLU A 325 -17.21 -14.74 -20.37
C GLU A 325 -15.78 -15.05 -19.96
N ARG A 326 -14.85 -14.15 -20.25
CA ARG A 326 -13.44 -14.27 -19.86
C ARG A 326 -13.23 -14.13 -18.33
N LEU A 327 -14.05 -13.33 -17.65
CA LEU A 327 -13.97 -13.13 -16.20
C LEU A 327 -14.41 -14.37 -15.41
N VAL A 328 -15.31 -15.18 -15.96
CA VAL A 328 -15.82 -16.37 -15.29
C VAL A 328 -15.02 -17.64 -15.60
N ASP A 329 -13.94 -17.53 -16.39
CA ASP A 329 -13.01 -18.62 -16.64
C ASP A 329 -12.17 -18.93 -15.40
N PRO A 330 -12.31 -20.14 -14.80
CA PRO A 330 -11.56 -20.51 -13.60
C PRO A 330 -10.03 -20.55 -13.81
N GLN A 331 -9.55 -20.61 -15.05
CA GLN A 331 -8.13 -20.68 -15.36
C GLN A 331 -7.43 -19.34 -15.30
N ARG A 332 -8.18 -18.23 -15.22
CA ARG A 332 -7.59 -16.87 -15.15
C ARG A 332 -7.21 -16.43 -13.74
N THR A 333 -7.59 -17.16 -12.71
CA THR A 333 -7.26 -16.78 -11.34
C THR A 333 -5.77 -16.93 -11.06
N ILE A 334 -5.09 -15.84 -10.72
CA ILE A 334 -3.68 -15.85 -10.28
C ILE A 334 -3.67 -15.94 -8.76
N PRO A 335 -3.11 -17.00 -8.15
CA PRO A 335 -3.02 -17.09 -6.69
C PRO A 335 -2.01 -16.07 -6.14
N PHE A 336 -2.34 -15.42 -5.04
CA PHE A 336 -1.35 -14.75 -4.20
C PHE A 336 -0.39 -15.83 -3.62
N PRO A 337 0.95 -15.64 -3.59
CA PRO A 337 1.68 -14.38 -3.73
C PRO A 337 2.34 -14.13 -5.10
N GLU A 338 1.89 -14.70 -6.19
CA GLU A 338 2.47 -14.48 -7.53
C GLU A 338 2.33 -13.04 -8.03
N LEU A 339 1.48 -12.23 -7.38
CA LEU A 339 1.30 -10.81 -7.68
C LEU A 339 1.86 -9.95 -6.56
N TYR A 340 2.64 -8.93 -6.93
CA TYR A 340 3.19 -7.95 -5.98
C TYR A 340 2.17 -6.93 -5.51
N PHE A 341 1.23 -6.57 -6.40
CA PHE A 341 0.15 -5.64 -6.11
C PHE A 341 -1.19 -6.20 -6.58
N LEU A 342 -2.16 -6.19 -5.68
CA LEU A 342 -3.57 -6.38 -6.02
C LEU A 342 -4.27 -5.04 -5.83
N VAL A 343 -4.70 -4.41 -6.92
CA VAL A 343 -5.34 -3.09 -6.90
C VAL A 343 -6.70 -3.15 -6.24
N ASN A 344 -7.37 -4.29 -6.39
CA ASN A 344 -8.69 -4.51 -5.79
C ASN A 344 -8.91 -6.00 -5.61
N THR A 345 -8.76 -6.50 -4.37
CA THR A 345 -9.00 -7.91 -4.06
C THR A 345 -10.44 -8.34 -4.29
N ASN A 346 -11.41 -7.42 -4.23
CA ASN A 346 -12.80 -7.73 -4.52
C ASN A 346 -12.97 -8.11 -5.99
N PHE A 347 -12.28 -7.44 -6.92
CA PHE A 347 -12.27 -7.84 -8.32
C PHE A 347 -11.45 -9.10 -8.56
N TYR A 348 -10.47 -9.39 -7.72
CA TYR A 348 -9.59 -10.53 -7.87
C TYR A 348 -10.14 -11.80 -7.22
N ILE A 349 -10.57 -11.73 -5.95
CA ILE A 349 -11.12 -12.87 -5.20
C ILE A 349 -12.57 -13.10 -5.57
N ASP A 350 -13.32 -12.04 -5.83
CA ASP A 350 -14.75 -12.06 -6.12
C ASP A 350 -15.08 -11.71 -7.58
N SER A 351 -14.06 -11.76 -8.48
CA SER A 351 -14.30 -11.67 -9.93
C SER A 351 -15.38 -12.67 -10.37
N GLY A 352 -15.46 -13.82 -9.68
CA GLY A 352 -16.56 -14.77 -9.83
C GLY A 352 -17.93 -14.19 -9.49
N GLY A 353 -18.08 -13.37 -8.45
CA GLY A 353 -19.34 -12.74 -8.07
C GLY A 353 -19.68 -11.56 -8.97
N TYR A 354 -18.80 -10.56 -9.02
CA TYR A 354 -19.03 -9.37 -9.85
C TYR A 354 -18.99 -9.67 -11.35
N GLY A 355 -18.06 -10.52 -11.79
CA GLY A 355 -18.02 -11.00 -13.18
C GLY A 355 -19.30 -11.73 -13.57
N LYS A 356 -19.86 -12.61 -12.72
CA LYS A 356 -21.16 -13.26 -12.94
C LYS A 356 -22.30 -12.25 -12.96
N TYR A 357 -22.27 -11.24 -12.11
CA TYR A 357 -23.26 -10.16 -12.12
C TYR A 357 -23.24 -9.39 -13.45
N LEU A 358 -22.06 -8.93 -13.90
CA LEU A 358 -21.91 -8.25 -15.19
C LEU A 358 -22.33 -9.14 -16.35
N HIS A 359 -21.94 -10.43 -16.31
CA HIS A 359 -22.35 -11.41 -17.33
C HIS A 359 -23.86 -11.60 -17.37
N SER A 360 -24.53 -11.60 -16.21
CA SER A 360 -25.99 -11.68 -16.14
C SER A 360 -26.70 -10.47 -16.76
N ILE A 361 -26.11 -9.27 -16.63
CA ILE A 361 -26.60 -8.05 -17.27
C ILE A 361 -26.44 -8.17 -18.79
N ALA A 362 -25.27 -8.56 -19.25
CA ALA A 362 -24.99 -8.74 -20.67
C ALA A 362 -25.98 -9.74 -21.33
N CYS A 363 -26.14 -10.92 -20.72
CA CYS A 363 -27.06 -11.95 -21.23
C CYS A 363 -28.53 -11.56 -21.20
N LYS A 364 -28.95 -10.63 -20.36
CA LYS A 364 -30.37 -10.17 -20.34
C LYS A 364 -30.66 -9.13 -21.41
N ASN A 365 -29.66 -8.44 -21.90
CA ASN A 365 -29.81 -7.31 -22.81
C ASN A 365 -29.25 -7.58 -24.22
N SER A 366 -28.43 -8.63 -24.40
CA SER A 366 -28.03 -9.17 -25.70
C SER A 366 -29.10 -10.16 -26.23
#